data_a14588b8bacc76adc62cb3fb23a8d8a5
#
_entry.id   a14588b8bacc76adc62cb3fb23a8d8a5
#
_cell.length_a   1.000
_cell.length_b   1.000
_cell.length_c   1.000
_cell.angle_alpha   90.00
_cell.angle_beta   90.00
_cell.angle_gamma   90.00
#
_symmetry.space_group_name_H-M   'P 1'
#
loop_
_entity.id
_entity.type
_entity.pdbx_description
1 polymer ?
#
loop_
_entity_poly.entity_id
_entity_poly.type
_entity_poly.pdbx_seq_one_letter_code
_entity_poly.pdbx_strand_id
1 'polypeptide(L)'
;MVLKFKLNKEQERAFQIVANHSIFPHQDQLKMYLGGMGGTGKSRVLAALSDFFALQKEAHRFVIVAPTGSAAALLGGSTYHSMFGINDFNSNAQLSKVKANLAGVEYVFFDEVSMLSARDLYRISNQLSKVLNSPEDSFGGLNMVFSGDFAQLPPAVGGEGVSLYSRSIGAIASSMKSQEEAIGKALWHQVTTVVILRQNMRQKIQSTLDNQL
;
A
#
# COMPACT_ATOMS: atom_id res chain seq x y z
N MET A 1 -6.40 -8.71 19.01
CA MET A 1 -5.45 -7.82 18.31
C MET A 1 -5.34 -6.46 18.98
N VAL A 2 -6.41 -5.69 19.13
CA VAL A 2 -6.36 -4.32 19.66
C VAL A 2 -5.61 -4.23 21.00
N LEU A 3 -5.96 -5.06 21.98
CA LEU A 3 -5.27 -5.11 23.28
C LEU A 3 -3.82 -5.62 23.17
N LYS A 4 -3.56 -6.66 22.38
CA LYS A 4 -2.22 -7.23 22.18
C LYS A 4 -1.25 -6.19 21.65
N PHE A 5 -1.66 -5.42 20.64
CA PHE A 5 -0.83 -4.38 20.00
C PHE A 5 -0.98 -2.99 20.63
N LYS A 6 -1.82 -2.85 21.69
CA LYS A 6 -2.10 -1.55 22.34
C LYS A 6 -2.41 -0.45 21.31
N LEU A 7 -3.31 -0.77 20.39
CA LEU A 7 -3.70 0.16 19.33
C LEU A 7 -4.48 1.33 19.92
N ASN A 8 -4.14 2.54 19.51
CA ASN A 8 -4.97 3.71 19.81
C ASN A 8 -6.24 3.73 18.93
N LYS A 9 -7.18 4.63 19.19
CA LYS A 9 -8.47 4.68 18.50
C LYS A 9 -8.35 4.78 16.97
N GLU A 10 -7.38 5.55 16.46
CA GLU A 10 -7.18 5.72 15.02
C GLU A 10 -6.57 4.45 14.40
N GLN A 11 -5.59 3.85 15.07
CA GLN A 11 -4.98 2.58 14.67
C GLN A 11 -5.97 1.42 14.74
N GLU A 12 -6.79 1.37 15.79
CA GLU A 12 -7.87 0.39 15.93
C GLU A 12 -8.87 0.51 14.80
N ARG A 13 -9.30 1.73 14.46
CA ARG A 13 -10.20 1.97 13.34
C ARG A 13 -9.62 1.46 12.02
N ALA A 14 -8.34 1.75 11.74
CA ALA A 14 -7.67 1.27 10.54
C ALA A 14 -7.62 -0.27 10.49
N PHE A 15 -7.26 -0.90 11.62
CA PHE A 15 -7.25 -2.34 11.76
C PHE A 15 -8.65 -2.94 11.54
N GLN A 16 -9.69 -2.40 12.19
CA GLN A 16 -11.05 -2.91 12.11
C GLN A 16 -11.64 -2.83 10.69
N ILE A 17 -11.34 -1.78 9.92
CA ILE A 17 -11.80 -1.66 8.54
C ILE A 17 -11.33 -2.86 7.72
N VAL A 18 -10.04 -3.16 7.75
CA VAL A 18 -9.47 -4.27 6.96
C VAL A 18 -9.90 -5.62 7.51
N ALA A 19 -9.88 -5.81 8.83
CA ALA A 19 -10.26 -7.06 9.48
C ALA A 19 -11.74 -7.40 9.22
N ASN A 20 -12.66 -6.44 9.39
CA ASN A 20 -14.08 -6.66 9.12
C ASN A 20 -14.32 -6.94 7.63
N HIS A 21 -13.67 -6.18 6.74
CA HIS A 21 -13.76 -6.40 5.30
C HIS A 21 -13.32 -7.83 4.91
N SER A 22 -12.32 -8.39 5.59
CA SER A 22 -11.81 -9.75 5.28
C SER A 22 -12.70 -10.89 5.78
N ILE A 23 -13.56 -10.63 6.77
CA ILE A 23 -14.45 -11.63 7.37
C ILE A 23 -15.79 -11.71 6.63
N PHE A 24 -16.32 -10.57 6.17
CA PHE A 24 -17.61 -10.52 5.51
C PHE A 24 -17.47 -10.83 4.01
N PRO A 25 -18.19 -11.83 3.47
CA PRO A 25 -18.15 -12.16 2.05
C PRO A 25 -18.82 -11.07 1.20
N HIS A 26 -18.45 -11.03 -0.08
CA HIS A 26 -19.06 -10.15 -1.09
C HIS A 26 -18.95 -8.65 -0.80
N GLN A 27 -17.82 -8.22 -0.24
CA GLN A 27 -17.53 -6.79 -0.11
C GLN A 27 -16.99 -6.23 -1.44
N ASP A 28 -17.30 -4.97 -1.70
CA ASP A 28 -16.67 -4.23 -2.79
C ASP A 28 -15.17 -4.11 -2.57
N GLN A 29 -14.38 -4.00 -3.64
CA GLN A 29 -12.92 -3.86 -3.56
C GLN A 29 -12.51 -2.74 -2.62
N LEU A 30 -11.76 -3.07 -1.56
CA LEU A 30 -11.24 -2.08 -0.62
C LEU A 30 -10.05 -1.34 -1.24
N LYS A 31 -10.14 -0.01 -1.32
CA LYS A 31 -9.04 0.90 -1.67
C LYS A 31 -8.88 1.91 -0.54
N MET A 32 -7.89 1.70 0.32
CA MET A 32 -7.71 2.44 1.57
C MET A 32 -6.36 3.16 1.61
N TYR A 33 -6.35 4.37 2.14
CA TYR A 33 -5.14 5.09 2.53
C TYR A 33 -5.01 5.20 4.04
N LEU A 34 -3.90 4.71 4.57
CA LEU A 34 -3.47 4.83 5.96
C LEU A 34 -2.37 5.88 6.05
N GLY A 35 -2.74 7.13 6.27
CA GLY A 35 -1.83 8.25 6.36
C GLY A 35 -1.38 8.53 7.79
N GLY A 36 -0.26 9.24 7.91
CA GLY A 36 0.24 9.73 9.19
C GLY A 36 1.72 9.99 9.16
N MET A 37 2.17 10.97 9.95
CA MET A 37 3.59 11.30 10.08
C MET A 37 4.43 10.13 10.55
N GLY A 38 5.74 10.22 10.38
CA GLY A 38 6.69 9.28 10.98
C GLY A 38 6.44 9.13 12.49
N GLY A 39 6.44 7.89 13.00
CA GLY A 39 6.22 7.64 14.43
C GLY A 39 4.76 7.55 14.89
N THR A 40 3.77 7.70 14.01
CA THR A 40 2.34 7.55 14.35
C THR A 40 1.89 6.08 14.47
N GLY A 41 2.74 5.13 14.11
CA GLY A 41 2.48 3.70 14.29
C GLY A 41 1.74 3.02 13.14
N LYS A 42 1.91 3.47 11.90
CA LYS A 42 1.43 2.77 10.69
C LYS A 42 1.88 1.30 10.68
N SER A 43 3.18 1.05 10.92
CA SER A 43 3.75 -0.30 10.98
C SER A 43 3.15 -1.17 12.12
N ARG A 44 2.63 -0.56 13.18
CA ARG A 44 1.93 -1.28 14.26
C ARG A 44 0.58 -1.82 13.79
N VAL A 45 -0.16 -1.04 13.02
CA VAL A 45 -1.42 -1.51 12.38
C VAL A 45 -1.13 -2.67 11.45
N LEU A 46 -0.06 -2.55 10.66
CA LEU A 46 0.38 -3.60 9.75
C LEU A 46 0.73 -4.89 10.49
N ALA A 47 1.52 -4.82 11.56
CA ALA A 47 1.86 -5.98 12.38
C ALA A 47 0.61 -6.64 13.00
N ALA A 48 -0.36 -5.83 13.42
CA ALA A 48 -1.63 -6.34 13.94
C ALA A 48 -2.46 -7.06 12.87
N LEU A 49 -2.46 -6.57 11.62
CA LEU A 49 -3.12 -7.21 10.48
C LEU A 49 -2.41 -8.52 10.09
N SER A 50 -1.07 -8.51 10.01
CA SER A 50 -0.30 -9.73 9.72
C SER A 50 -0.58 -10.84 10.74
N ASP A 51 -0.59 -10.51 12.03
CA ASP A 51 -0.94 -11.44 13.10
C ASP A 51 -2.40 -11.92 12.99
N PHE A 52 -3.31 -11.03 12.63
CA PHE A 52 -4.72 -11.36 12.46
C PHE A 52 -4.92 -12.42 11.37
N PHE A 53 -4.35 -12.23 10.18
CA PHE A 53 -4.41 -13.23 9.10
C PHE A 53 -3.67 -14.53 9.48
N ALA A 54 -2.54 -14.45 10.18
CA ALA A 54 -1.80 -15.62 10.62
C ALA A 54 -2.59 -16.47 11.64
N LEU A 55 -3.29 -15.84 12.61
CA LEU A 55 -4.13 -16.55 13.57
C LEU A 55 -5.32 -17.25 12.94
N GLN A 56 -5.83 -16.72 11.82
CA GLN A 56 -6.86 -17.39 11.04
C GLN A 56 -6.33 -18.50 10.11
N LYS A 57 -5.01 -18.71 10.10
CA LYS A 57 -4.30 -19.60 9.14
C LYS A 57 -4.44 -19.15 7.68
N GLU A 58 -4.64 -17.85 7.47
CA GLU A 58 -4.87 -17.21 6.18
C GLU A 58 -3.76 -16.20 5.82
N ALA A 59 -2.56 -16.39 6.37
CA ALA A 59 -1.42 -15.49 6.13
C ALA A 59 -1.11 -15.28 4.63
N HIS A 60 -1.41 -16.27 3.78
CA HIS A 60 -1.22 -16.19 2.32
C HIS A 60 -2.13 -15.20 1.62
N ARG A 61 -3.25 -14.79 2.24
CA ARG A 61 -4.19 -13.80 1.68
C ARG A 61 -3.66 -12.37 1.76
N PHE A 62 -2.62 -12.12 2.57
CA PHE A 62 -2.12 -10.79 2.89
C PHE A 62 -0.64 -10.66 2.55
N VAL A 63 -0.29 -9.76 1.64
CA VAL A 63 1.10 -9.49 1.27
C VAL A 63 1.48 -8.04 1.52
N ILE A 64 2.75 -7.83 1.83
CA ILE A 64 3.33 -6.51 2.09
C ILE A 64 4.32 -6.19 0.98
N VAL A 65 4.18 -5.00 0.42
CA VAL A 65 5.12 -4.49 -0.58
C VAL A 65 5.55 -3.06 -0.25
N ALA A 66 6.76 -2.70 -0.67
CA ALA A 66 7.28 -1.35 -0.53
C ALA A 66 8.12 -0.96 -1.76
N PRO A 67 8.41 0.34 -1.97
CA PRO A 67 9.23 0.81 -3.08
C PRO A 67 10.70 0.37 -2.98
N THR A 68 11.23 0.25 -1.77
CA THR A 68 12.64 -0.08 -1.52
C THR A 68 12.79 -1.40 -0.76
N GLY A 69 13.93 -2.09 -0.99
CA GLY A 69 14.25 -3.32 -0.27
C GLY A 69 14.39 -3.12 1.23
N SER A 70 14.95 -1.99 1.69
CA SER A 70 15.08 -1.67 3.10
C SER A 70 13.72 -1.49 3.80
N ALA A 71 12.78 -0.77 3.18
CA ALA A 71 11.43 -0.62 3.71
C ALA A 71 10.69 -1.96 3.75
N ALA A 72 10.77 -2.74 2.68
CA ALA A 72 10.15 -4.07 2.59
C ALA A 72 10.70 -5.03 3.68
N ALA A 73 12.02 -5.07 3.87
CA ALA A 73 12.66 -5.96 4.83
C ALA A 73 12.24 -5.69 6.28
N LEU A 74 12.02 -4.43 6.65
CA LEU A 74 11.55 -4.05 7.99
C LEU A 74 10.18 -4.65 8.35
N LEU A 75 9.39 -4.98 7.34
CA LEU A 75 8.02 -5.46 7.49
C LEU A 75 7.86 -6.93 7.07
N GLY A 76 8.95 -7.61 6.75
CA GLY A 76 8.91 -8.98 6.25
C GLY A 76 8.25 -9.11 4.87
N GLY A 77 8.23 -8.03 4.11
CA GLY A 77 7.63 -7.96 2.76
C GLY A 77 8.65 -8.05 1.63
N SER A 78 8.21 -7.71 0.43
CA SER A 78 9.01 -7.66 -0.80
C SER A 78 8.91 -6.30 -1.47
N THR A 79 9.84 -5.97 -2.39
CA THR A 79 9.62 -4.79 -3.24
C THR A 79 8.47 -5.06 -4.22
N TYR A 80 7.69 -4.03 -4.53
CA TYR A 80 6.61 -4.18 -5.53
C TYR A 80 7.14 -4.58 -6.90
N HIS A 81 8.36 -4.15 -7.25
CA HIS A 81 9.04 -4.59 -8.47
C HIS A 81 9.21 -6.11 -8.50
N SER A 82 9.71 -6.71 -7.42
CA SER A 82 9.93 -8.15 -7.31
C SER A 82 8.62 -8.93 -7.23
N MET A 83 7.67 -8.43 -6.41
CA MET A 83 6.39 -9.11 -6.19
C MET A 83 5.54 -9.16 -7.45
N PHE A 84 5.41 -8.03 -8.17
CA PHE A 84 4.52 -7.89 -9.32
C PHE A 84 5.24 -7.98 -10.67
N GLY A 85 6.57 -8.15 -10.67
CA GLY A 85 7.34 -8.24 -11.90
C GLY A 85 7.32 -6.96 -12.73
N ILE A 86 7.36 -5.79 -12.08
CA ILE A 86 7.40 -4.48 -12.75
C ILE A 86 8.83 -4.22 -13.23
N ASN A 87 9.21 -4.90 -14.28
CA ASN A 87 10.49 -4.73 -14.97
C ASN A 87 10.23 -4.60 -16.46
N ASP A 88 11.20 -4.07 -17.20
CA ASP A 88 11.07 -3.82 -18.66
C ASP A 88 11.01 -5.10 -19.54
N PHE A 89 11.07 -6.30 -18.94
CA PHE A 89 11.07 -7.58 -19.63
C PHE A 89 9.82 -8.40 -19.34
N ASN A 90 8.87 -8.37 -20.26
CA ASN A 90 7.67 -9.23 -20.25
C ASN A 90 7.98 -10.63 -20.81
N SER A 91 8.59 -11.51 -20.04
CA SER A 91 8.71 -12.93 -20.42
C SER A 91 7.56 -13.75 -19.83
N ASN A 92 7.14 -14.82 -20.54
CA ASN A 92 6.12 -15.76 -20.04
C ASN A 92 6.52 -16.40 -18.70
N ALA A 93 7.83 -16.65 -18.50
CA ALA A 93 8.36 -17.17 -17.24
C ALA A 93 8.14 -16.19 -16.08
N GLN A 94 8.30 -14.89 -16.32
CA GLN A 94 8.06 -13.87 -15.31
C GLN A 94 6.58 -13.75 -14.94
N LEU A 95 5.67 -13.81 -15.93
CA LEU A 95 4.23 -13.83 -15.69
C LEU A 95 3.81 -15.03 -14.82
N SER A 96 4.34 -16.21 -15.10
CA SER A 96 4.08 -17.43 -14.31
C SER A 96 4.57 -17.29 -12.87
N LYS A 97 5.75 -16.67 -12.67
CA LYS A 97 6.30 -16.38 -11.34
C LYS A 97 5.42 -15.40 -10.55
N VAL A 98 4.98 -14.31 -11.19
CA VAL A 98 4.10 -13.33 -10.55
C VAL A 98 2.76 -13.97 -10.20
N LYS A 99 2.19 -14.78 -11.09
CA LYS A 99 0.96 -15.53 -10.82
C LYS A 99 1.11 -16.46 -9.62
N ALA A 100 2.24 -17.15 -9.49
CA ALA A 100 2.55 -17.98 -8.32
C ALA A 100 2.68 -17.16 -7.04
N ASN A 101 3.34 -15.99 -7.09
CA ASN A 101 3.46 -15.09 -5.94
C ASN A 101 2.11 -14.55 -5.45
N LEU A 102 1.14 -14.42 -6.36
CA LEU A 102 -0.19 -13.88 -6.06
C LEU A 102 -1.26 -14.97 -5.83
N ALA A 103 -0.86 -16.24 -5.81
CA ALA A 103 -1.81 -17.32 -5.58
C ALA A 103 -2.45 -17.22 -4.20
N GLY A 104 -3.78 -17.02 -4.16
CA GLY A 104 -4.55 -16.86 -2.92
C GLY A 104 -4.41 -15.50 -2.24
N VAL A 105 -3.66 -14.55 -2.81
CA VAL A 105 -3.56 -13.18 -2.29
C VAL A 105 -4.85 -12.44 -2.56
N GLU A 106 -5.37 -11.75 -1.55
CA GLU A 106 -6.56 -10.90 -1.63
C GLU A 106 -6.28 -9.46 -1.18
N TYR A 107 -5.28 -9.27 -0.33
CA TYR A 107 -4.93 -7.96 0.24
C TYR A 107 -3.46 -7.63 -0.03
N VAL A 108 -3.24 -6.47 -0.59
CA VAL A 108 -1.90 -5.88 -0.76
C VAL A 108 -1.77 -4.68 0.16
N PHE A 109 -0.84 -4.75 1.10
CA PHE A 109 -0.42 -3.60 1.88
C PHE A 109 0.80 -2.97 1.22
N PHE A 110 0.65 -1.75 0.72
CA PHE A 110 1.69 -0.99 0.06
C PHE A 110 2.23 0.08 1.00
N ASP A 111 3.41 -0.12 1.55
CA ASP A 111 4.04 0.85 2.46
C ASP A 111 4.87 1.89 1.69
N GLU A 112 5.13 3.04 2.31
CA GLU A 112 5.85 4.19 1.74
C GLU A 112 5.29 4.66 0.38
N VAL A 113 3.96 4.73 0.28
CA VAL A 113 3.27 5.11 -0.97
C VAL A 113 3.66 6.50 -1.48
N SER A 114 4.17 7.40 -0.64
CA SER A 114 4.67 8.72 -1.03
C SER A 114 5.80 8.67 -2.07
N MET A 115 6.57 7.58 -2.06
CA MET A 115 7.66 7.33 -3.00
C MET A 115 7.19 6.75 -4.34
N LEU A 116 5.89 6.44 -4.49
CA LEU A 116 5.32 5.87 -5.71
C LEU A 116 4.93 6.98 -6.68
N SER A 117 5.34 6.86 -7.94
CA SER A 117 4.88 7.77 -8.99
C SER A 117 3.49 7.37 -9.49
N ALA A 118 2.75 8.32 -10.05
CA ALA A 118 1.46 8.03 -10.68
C ALA A 118 1.61 7.00 -11.83
N ARG A 119 2.71 7.09 -12.58
CA ARG A 119 3.02 6.12 -13.63
C ARG A 119 3.24 4.71 -13.10
N ASP A 120 3.95 4.57 -11.97
CA ASP A 120 4.18 3.26 -11.37
C ASP A 120 2.88 2.66 -10.81
N LEU A 121 2.01 3.49 -10.25
CA LEU A 121 0.69 3.04 -9.80
C LEU A 121 -0.14 2.47 -10.98
N TYR A 122 -0.12 3.15 -12.14
CA TYR A 122 -0.72 2.62 -13.35
C TYR A 122 -0.10 1.28 -13.78
N ARG A 123 1.22 1.19 -13.81
CA ARG A 123 1.94 -0.03 -14.18
C ARG A 123 1.61 -1.20 -13.27
N ILE A 124 1.53 -0.96 -11.96
CA ILE A 124 1.12 -1.95 -10.97
C ILE A 124 -0.30 -2.43 -11.27
N SER A 125 -1.26 -1.51 -11.41
CA SER A 125 -2.65 -1.88 -11.69
C SER A 125 -2.78 -2.69 -12.97
N ASN A 126 -2.17 -2.22 -14.07
CA ASN A 126 -2.20 -2.90 -15.36
C ASN A 126 -1.57 -4.30 -15.31
N GLN A 127 -0.45 -4.46 -14.59
CA GLN A 127 0.20 -5.75 -14.43
C GLN A 127 -0.65 -6.72 -13.61
N LEU A 128 -1.23 -6.27 -12.51
CA LEU A 128 -2.10 -7.09 -11.67
C LEU A 128 -3.36 -7.51 -12.43
N SER A 129 -4.00 -6.60 -13.16
CA SER A 129 -5.17 -6.91 -13.99
C SER A 129 -4.86 -7.97 -15.06
N LYS A 130 -3.68 -7.90 -15.68
CA LYS A 130 -3.22 -8.90 -16.66
C LYS A 130 -2.96 -10.27 -16.02
N VAL A 131 -2.22 -10.30 -14.90
CA VAL A 131 -1.81 -11.55 -14.24
C VAL A 131 -3.01 -12.28 -13.66
N LEU A 132 -3.97 -11.54 -13.09
CA LEU A 132 -5.18 -12.09 -12.47
C LEU A 132 -6.33 -12.29 -13.48
N ASN A 133 -6.10 -11.94 -14.76
CA ASN A 133 -7.10 -12.04 -15.83
C ASN A 133 -8.41 -11.30 -15.52
N SER A 134 -8.29 -10.09 -14.95
CA SER A 134 -9.38 -9.21 -14.54
C SER A 134 -9.17 -7.82 -15.11
N PRO A 135 -9.32 -7.62 -16.44
CA PRO A 135 -8.97 -6.36 -17.12
C PRO A 135 -9.89 -5.21 -16.74
N GLU A 136 -11.11 -5.48 -16.31
CA GLU A 136 -12.11 -4.47 -15.92
C GLU A 136 -11.87 -3.94 -14.49
N ASP A 137 -11.15 -4.72 -13.66
CA ASP A 137 -10.92 -4.36 -12.27
C ASP A 137 -9.58 -3.69 -12.06
N SER A 138 -9.57 -2.50 -11.49
CA SER A 138 -8.32 -1.86 -11.07
C SER A 138 -7.58 -2.77 -10.08
N PHE A 139 -6.27 -2.87 -10.25
CA PHE A 139 -5.40 -3.77 -9.47
C PHE A 139 -5.81 -5.26 -9.55
N GLY A 140 -6.51 -5.65 -10.63
CA GLY A 140 -6.99 -7.03 -10.79
C GLY A 140 -7.99 -7.49 -9.72
N GLY A 141 -8.72 -6.56 -9.12
CA GLY A 141 -9.68 -6.85 -8.05
C GLY A 141 -9.07 -7.00 -6.65
N LEU A 142 -7.75 -6.92 -6.48
CA LEU A 142 -7.11 -7.00 -5.17
C LEU A 142 -7.46 -5.81 -4.28
N ASN A 143 -7.66 -6.07 -3.00
CA ASN A 143 -7.85 -5.03 -1.99
C ASN A 143 -6.51 -4.33 -1.72
N MET A 144 -6.48 -3.01 -1.84
CA MET A 144 -5.27 -2.21 -1.73
C MET A 144 -5.31 -1.34 -0.48
N VAL A 145 -4.33 -1.51 0.41
CA VAL A 145 -4.12 -0.65 1.57
C VAL A 145 -2.79 0.09 1.38
N PHE A 146 -2.87 1.35 1.03
CA PHE A 146 -1.71 2.21 0.84
C PHE A 146 -1.34 2.91 2.14
N SER A 147 -0.09 2.81 2.56
CA SER A 147 0.42 3.43 3.79
C SER A 147 1.55 4.40 3.46
N GLY A 148 1.59 5.54 4.12
CA GLY A 148 2.68 6.49 3.92
C GLY A 148 2.44 7.85 4.52
N ASP A 149 3.38 8.74 4.25
CA ASP A 149 3.36 10.13 4.67
C ASP A 149 3.80 11.02 3.49
N PHE A 150 2.87 11.71 2.88
CA PHE A 150 3.15 12.57 1.73
C PHE A 150 3.98 13.83 2.07
N ALA A 151 4.26 14.09 3.35
CA ALA A 151 5.21 15.10 3.78
C ALA A 151 6.66 14.58 3.85
N GLN A 152 6.86 13.25 3.64
CA GLN A 152 8.18 12.62 3.57
C GLN A 152 8.70 12.60 2.12
N LEU A 153 9.52 11.59 1.79
CA LEU A 153 10.21 11.53 0.50
C LEU A 153 9.22 11.34 -0.67
N PRO A 154 9.29 12.20 -1.69
CA PRO A 154 8.56 12.02 -2.93
C PRO A 154 9.21 10.91 -3.79
N PRO A 155 8.63 10.57 -4.95
CA PRO A 155 9.23 9.63 -5.89
C PRO A 155 10.69 10.00 -6.23
N ALA A 156 11.58 8.99 -6.21
CA ALA A 156 13.01 9.20 -6.41
C ALA A 156 13.34 9.77 -7.81
N VAL A 157 12.53 9.44 -8.82
CA VAL A 157 12.67 9.95 -10.19
C VAL A 157 11.50 10.87 -10.51
N GLY A 158 11.78 12.13 -10.79
CA GLY A 158 10.78 13.15 -11.13
C GLY A 158 10.18 13.90 -9.95
N GLY A 159 10.48 13.49 -8.71
CA GLY A 159 10.11 14.21 -7.48
C GLY A 159 8.60 14.44 -7.35
N GLU A 160 8.21 15.60 -6.82
CA GLU A 160 6.81 15.96 -6.61
C GLU A 160 6.01 16.08 -7.90
N GLY A 161 6.66 16.40 -9.04
CA GLY A 161 5.98 16.55 -10.33
C GLY A 161 5.29 15.30 -10.84
N VAL A 162 5.76 14.11 -10.44
CA VAL A 162 5.20 12.80 -10.84
C VAL A 162 4.49 12.09 -9.68
N SER A 163 4.40 12.72 -8.52
CA SER A 163 3.75 12.16 -7.33
C SER A 163 2.23 11.99 -7.51
N LEU A 164 1.64 11.13 -6.71
CA LEU A 164 0.19 10.85 -6.74
C LEU A 164 -0.66 12.09 -6.42
N TYR A 165 -0.10 13.07 -5.70
CA TYR A 165 -0.78 14.34 -5.35
C TYR A 165 -0.40 15.50 -6.26
N SER A 166 0.45 15.31 -7.27
CA SER A 166 0.87 16.38 -8.20
C SER A 166 -0.32 17.02 -8.92
N ARG A 167 -0.37 18.35 -8.94
CA ARG A 167 -1.41 19.10 -9.66
C ARG A 167 -1.17 19.18 -11.16
N SER A 168 0.07 18.99 -11.60
CA SER A 168 0.47 19.10 -13.02
C SER A 168 0.10 17.88 -13.87
N ILE A 169 -0.16 16.72 -13.24
CA ILE A 169 -0.54 15.51 -13.96
C ILE A 169 -1.95 15.66 -14.54
N GLY A 170 -2.09 15.37 -15.83
CA GLY A 170 -3.38 15.40 -16.55
C GLY A 170 -3.72 16.73 -17.23
N ALA A 171 -2.87 17.75 -17.11
CA ALA A 171 -3.11 19.04 -17.78
C ALA A 171 -3.01 18.95 -19.29
N ILE A 172 -2.08 18.16 -19.86
CA ILE A 172 -1.95 17.88 -21.31
C ILE A 172 -1.37 16.48 -21.49
N ALA A 173 -2.17 15.53 -21.94
CA ALA A 173 -1.75 14.14 -22.17
C ALA A 173 -1.37 13.91 -23.64
N SER A 174 -0.23 14.46 -24.11
CA SER A 174 0.23 14.35 -25.49
C SER A 174 1.15 13.15 -25.76
N SER A 175 1.73 12.55 -24.70
CA SER A 175 2.61 11.38 -24.81
C SER A 175 2.02 10.16 -24.10
N MET A 176 2.46 8.95 -24.49
CA MET A 176 2.07 7.72 -23.79
C MET A 176 2.42 7.80 -22.30
N LYS A 177 3.57 8.38 -21.95
CA LYS A 177 3.99 8.58 -20.56
C LYS A 177 2.99 9.45 -19.79
N SER A 178 2.56 10.57 -20.35
CA SER A 178 1.61 11.47 -19.70
C SER A 178 0.20 10.87 -19.58
N GLN A 179 -0.18 9.98 -20.51
CA GLN A 179 -1.42 9.21 -20.41
C GLN A 179 -1.35 8.20 -19.27
N GLU A 180 -0.25 7.43 -19.15
CA GLU A 180 -0.02 6.50 -18.03
C GLU A 180 -0.06 7.23 -16.68
N GLU A 181 0.56 8.41 -16.58
CA GLU A 181 0.54 9.25 -15.37
C GLU A 181 -0.89 9.72 -15.03
N ALA A 182 -1.66 10.15 -16.04
CA ALA A 182 -3.04 10.58 -15.84
C ALA A 182 -3.95 9.44 -15.37
N ILE A 183 -3.81 8.25 -15.96
CA ILE A 183 -4.56 7.06 -15.51
C ILE A 183 -4.15 6.67 -14.09
N GLY A 184 -2.84 6.67 -13.77
CA GLY A 184 -2.36 6.37 -12.42
C GLY A 184 -2.91 7.33 -11.37
N LYS A 185 -3.01 8.62 -11.70
CA LYS A 185 -3.67 9.61 -10.84
C LYS A 185 -5.16 9.33 -10.68
N ALA A 186 -5.85 8.95 -11.75
CA ALA A 186 -7.28 8.57 -11.68
C ALA A 186 -7.48 7.32 -10.81
N LEU A 187 -6.56 6.34 -10.86
CA LEU A 187 -6.55 5.18 -9.96
C LEU A 187 -6.36 5.59 -8.49
N TRP A 188 -5.46 6.55 -8.22
CA TRP A 188 -5.29 7.09 -6.88
C TRP A 188 -6.57 7.75 -6.34
N HIS A 189 -7.32 8.45 -7.19
CA HIS A 189 -8.59 9.07 -6.81
C HIS A 189 -9.71 8.05 -6.50
N GLN A 190 -9.53 6.77 -6.83
CA GLN A 190 -10.43 5.69 -6.40
C GLN A 190 -10.19 5.24 -4.95
N VAL A 191 -9.16 5.73 -4.28
CA VAL A 191 -8.90 5.48 -2.86
C VAL A 191 -9.86 6.33 -2.03
N THR A 192 -11.00 5.76 -1.68
CA THR A 192 -12.10 6.47 -1.00
C THR A 192 -12.12 6.28 0.51
N THR A 193 -11.49 5.22 1.01
CA THR A 193 -11.39 4.96 2.44
C THR A 193 -10.09 5.55 2.97
N VAL A 194 -10.18 6.51 3.90
CA VAL A 194 -9.01 7.23 4.44
C VAL A 194 -9.02 7.19 5.96
N VAL A 195 -7.89 6.77 6.54
CA VAL A 195 -7.63 6.88 7.98
C VAL A 195 -6.31 7.61 8.18
N ILE A 196 -6.34 8.68 8.95
CA ILE A 196 -5.15 9.49 9.28
C ILE A 196 -4.77 9.28 10.74
N LEU A 197 -3.56 8.79 10.97
CA LEU A 197 -2.99 8.66 12.30
C LEU A 197 -2.32 9.98 12.70
N ARG A 198 -2.86 10.64 13.73
CA ARG A 198 -2.37 11.96 14.18
C ARG A 198 -1.49 11.87 15.42
N GLN A 199 -1.72 10.85 16.26
CA GLN A 199 -1.00 10.72 17.51
C GLN A 199 0.42 10.20 17.29
N ASN A 200 1.45 11.02 17.60
CA ASN A 200 2.83 10.59 17.58
C ASN A 200 3.12 9.70 18.81
N MET A 201 3.51 8.45 18.56
CA MET A 201 3.77 7.44 19.60
C MET A 201 5.24 7.47 20.07
N ARG A 202 6.17 8.01 19.27
CA ARG A 202 7.60 8.10 19.64
C ARG A 202 7.86 9.19 20.67
N GLN A 203 7.23 10.34 20.53
CA GLN A 203 7.43 11.48 21.46
C GLN A 203 6.92 11.20 22.88
N LYS A 204 5.90 10.33 23.06
CA LYS A 204 5.43 9.95 24.40
C LYS A 204 6.46 9.13 25.20
N ILE A 205 7.32 8.38 24.52
CA ILE A 205 8.38 7.58 25.16
C ILE A 205 9.53 8.50 25.61
N GLN A 206 9.87 9.51 24.82
CA GLN A 206 10.89 10.48 25.19
C GLN A 206 10.48 11.36 26.37
N SER A 207 9.26 11.89 26.39
CA SER A 207 8.80 12.73 27.52
C SER A 207 8.69 11.98 28.85
N THR A 208 8.52 10.65 28.85
CA THR A 208 8.56 9.84 30.07
C THR A 208 9.98 9.55 30.55
N LEU A 209 10.97 9.50 29.65
CA LEU A 209 12.38 9.34 29.99
C LEU A 209 12.99 10.66 30.50
N ASP A 210 12.63 11.80 29.91
CA ASP A 210 13.10 13.13 30.32
C ASP A 210 12.51 13.58 31.68
N ASN A 211 11.39 13.00 32.12
CA ASN A 211 10.81 13.25 33.46
C ASN A 211 11.38 12.34 34.56
N GLN A 212 12.34 11.44 34.24
CA GLN A 212 13.02 10.55 35.19
C GLN A 212 14.49 10.90 35.41
N LEU A 213 14.99 11.99 34.83
CA LEU A 213 16.28 12.60 35.05
C LEU A 213 16.12 13.95 35.78
#